data_0768013389d2f847f31114ca3172fb86
#
_entry.id   0768013389d2f847f31114ca3172fb86
#
_cell.length_a   1.000
_cell.length_b   1.000
_cell.length_c   1.000
_cell.angle_alpha   90.00
_cell.angle_beta   90.00
_cell.angle_gamma   90.00
#
_symmetry.space_group_name_H-M   'P 1'
#
loop_
_entity.id
_entity.type
_entity.pdbx_description
1 polymer ?
#
loop_
_entity_poly.entity_id
_entity_poly.type
_entity_poly.pdbx_seq_one_letter_code
_entity_poly.pdbx_strand_id
1 'polypeptide(L)'
;MAKIVIFSTKGGVGKTLIATNLAVSLAKVQGKKVCLVDLDLQAMGDMARMLGLKADKTMVDLVQSYRGSPENFKKKDFLTHSSLGIDFLCGITGPAQAPHLKPDNVKEVFNLLEKDYDYMVVDAGKSFSDILVAALDQANLIILVVTPDILSMYQAEWTIDTLQFLQFPLSMVKIILNRAESLSSISWQEIKVNLPCDILNQIPSEGKAVGLSVNRGIPVVIDAPRSKFSLAMNKLSEQLVKDKNIFTQNQEIDQLRVQQLTLEKPAKLWEEQGLTEPLIAELAAKDEKVDDIIILKRKIHSRLIDELNIKRLDLKVFSD
;
A
#
# COMPACT_ATOMS: atom_id res chain seq x y z
N MET A 1 -12.59 11.33 -2.96
CA MET A 1 -11.98 10.04 -3.39
C MET A 1 -11.47 9.28 -2.19
N ALA A 2 -11.72 7.97 -2.09
CA ALA A 2 -11.11 7.12 -1.08
C ALA A 2 -9.83 6.48 -1.64
N LYS A 3 -8.71 6.61 -0.93
CA LYS A 3 -7.39 6.10 -1.32
C LYS A 3 -7.08 4.85 -0.50
N ILE A 4 -6.96 3.70 -1.17
CA ILE A 4 -6.72 2.38 -0.59
C ILE A 4 -5.32 1.95 -0.99
N VAL A 5 -4.42 1.82 -0.02
CA VAL A 5 -3.05 1.35 -0.26
C VAL A 5 -2.94 -0.11 0.17
N ILE A 6 -2.56 -0.98 -0.76
CA ILE A 6 -2.38 -2.41 -0.52
C ILE A 6 -0.89 -2.70 -0.41
N PHE A 7 -0.51 -3.30 0.71
CA PHE A 7 0.88 -3.50 1.07
C PHE A 7 1.11 -4.83 1.81
N SER A 8 2.33 -5.32 1.81
CA SER A 8 2.84 -6.38 2.68
C SER A 8 4.35 -6.48 2.49
N THR A 9 5.11 -6.66 3.56
CA THR A 9 6.55 -6.88 3.49
C THR A 9 6.92 -8.26 2.94
N LYS A 10 6.02 -9.24 3.05
CA LYS A 10 6.23 -10.56 2.47
C LYS A 10 5.94 -10.57 0.97
N GLY A 11 6.88 -11.09 0.18
CA GLY A 11 6.68 -11.35 -1.24
C GLY A 11 5.73 -12.53 -1.49
N GLY A 12 5.00 -12.51 -2.62
CA GLY A 12 4.16 -13.63 -3.05
C GLY A 12 2.84 -13.83 -2.29
N VAL A 13 2.46 -12.93 -1.37
CA VAL A 13 1.19 -13.03 -0.63
C VAL A 13 -0.04 -12.66 -1.46
N GLY A 14 0.13 -12.10 -2.67
CA GLY A 14 -0.95 -11.79 -3.60
C GLY A 14 -1.42 -10.35 -3.60
N LYS A 15 -0.61 -9.37 -3.18
CA LYS A 15 -0.95 -7.93 -3.18
C LYS A 15 -1.49 -7.45 -4.52
N THR A 16 -0.69 -7.61 -5.58
CA THR A 16 -1.03 -7.19 -6.95
C THR A 16 -2.29 -7.87 -7.47
N LEU A 17 -2.48 -9.16 -7.16
CA LEU A 17 -3.70 -9.90 -7.49
C LEU A 17 -4.92 -9.28 -6.81
N ILE A 18 -4.82 -8.97 -5.51
CA ILE A 18 -5.90 -8.36 -4.75
C ILE A 18 -6.18 -6.95 -5.25
N ALA A 19 -5.15 -6.12 -5.45
CA ALA A 19 -5.27 -4.75 -5.96
C ALA A 19 -6.01 -4.71 -7.31
N THR A 20 -5.56 -5.53 -8.25
CA THR A 20 -6.14 -5.63 -9.60
C THR A 20 -7.61 -6.06 -9.55
N ASN A 21 -7.92 -7.12 -8.82
CA ASN A 21 -9.29 -7.65 -8.75
C ASN A 21 -10.22 -6.76 -7.93
N LEU A 22 -9.73 -6.11 -6.88
CA LEU A 22 -10.50 -5.13 -6.11
C LEU A 22 -10.89 -3.92 -6.97
N ALA A 23 -9.92 -3.35 -7.69
CA ALA A 23 -10.18 -2.21 -8.57
C ALA A 23 -11.23 -2.55 -9.63
N VAL A 24 -11.10 -3.71 -10.29
CA VAL A 24 -12.06 -4.16 -11.30
C VAL A 24 -13.43 -4.48 -10.68
N SER A 25 -13.49 -5.07 -9.49
CA SER A 25 -14.75 -5.32 -8.79
C SER A 25 -15.46 -4.02 -8.39
N LEU A 26 -14.73 -3.02 -7.87
CA LEU A 26 -15.27 -1.70 -7.57
C LEU A 26 -15.84 -1.02 -8.83
N ALA A 27 -15.17 -1.16 -9.97
CA ALA A 27 -15.62 -0.55 -11.22
C ALA A 27 -16.81 -1.29 -11.83
N LYS A 28 -16.69 -2.60 -12.07
CA LYS A 28 -17.66 -3.40 -12.82
C LYS A 28 -18.86 -3.84 -11.99
N VAL A 29 -18.65 -4.18 -10.71
CA VAL A 29 -19.73 -4.70 -9.85
C VAL A 29 -20.39 -3.57 -9.08
N GLN A 30 -19.61 -2.61 -8.59
CA GLN A 30 -20.13 -1.51 -7.77
C GLN A 30 -20.37 -0.21 -8.57
N GLY A 31 -20.03 -0.17 -9.86
CA GLY A 31 -20.27 1.00 -10.74
C GLY A 31 -19.49 2.25 -10.35
N LYS A 32 -18.31 2.11 -9.73
CA LYS A 32 -17.49 3.22 -9.26
C LYS A 32 -16.44 3.63 -10.28
N LYS A 33 -16.07 4.93 -10.27
CA LYS A 33 -14.91 5.43 -11.01
C LYS A 33 -13.65 5.08 -10.23
N VAL A 34 -12.77 4.28 -10.83
CA VAL A 34 -11.61 3.72 -10.14
C VAL A 34 -10.32 4.01 -10.92
N CYS A 35 -9.33 4.55 -10.23
CA CYS A 35 -7.95 4.61 -10.67
C CYS A 35 -7.14 3.52 -9.94
N LEU A 36 -6.48 2.65 -10.70
CA LEU A 36 -5.55 1.66 -10.19
C LEU A 36 -4.12 2.14 -10.43
N VAL A 37 -3.32 2.18 -9.37
CA VAL A 37 -1.95 2.70 -9.41
C VAL A 37 -0.96 1.60 -9.02
N ASP A 38 0.06 1.39 -9.87
CA ASP A 38 1.16 0.45 -9.61
C ASP A 38 2.39 1.21 -9.11
N LEU A 39 2.72 1.05 -7.84
CA LEU A 39 3.94 1.56 -7.21
C LEU A 39 4.91 0.46 -6.78
N ASP A 40 4.69 -0.81 -7.21
CA ASP A 40 5.68 -1.88 -6.98
C ASP A 40 6.84 -1.75 -7.98
N LEU A 41 7.86 -0.99 -7.59
CA LEU A 41 9.04 -0.74 -8.42
C LEU A 41 9.92 -1.99 -8.64
N GLN A 42 9.64 -3.10 -7.93
CA GLN A 42 10.40 -4.34 -8.04
C GLN A 42 9.72 -5.36 -8.96
N ALA A 43 8.41 -5.24 -9.16
CA ALA A 43 7.60 -6.12 -10.01
C ALA A 43 7.01 -5.36 -11.21
N MET A 44 7.86 -4.58 -11.88
CA MET A 44 7.47 -3.71 -13.00
C MET A 44 6.73 -4.46 -14.10
N GLY A 45 5.53 -3.96 -14.41
CA GLY A 45 4.70 -4.48 -15.50
C GLY A 45 3.85 -5.71 -15.18
N ASP A 46 3.97 -6.30 -13.99
CA ASP A 46 3.15 -7.46 -13.60
C ASP A 46 1.67 -7.09 -13.53
N MET A 47 1.34 -5.93 -12.96
CA MET A 47 -0.04 -5.46 -12.89
C MET A 47 -0.63 -5.20 -14.29
N ALA A 48 0.12 -4.56 -15.18
CA ALA A 48 -0.31 -4.33 -16.55
C ALA A 48 -0.58 -5.66 -17.28
N ARG A 49 0.28 -6.67 -17.07
CA ARG A 49 0.09 -8.03 -17.63
C ARG A 49 -1.15 -8.71 -17.09
N MET A 50 -1.42 -8.61 -15.78
CA MET A 50 -2.63 -9.17 -15.16
C MET A 50 -3.92 -8.53 -15.68
N LEU A 51 -3.83 -7.32 -16.23
CA LEU A 51 -4.94 -6.58 -16.85
C LEU A 51 -5.03 -6.74 -18.35
N GLY A 52 -4.05 -7.41 -19.00
CA GLY A 52 -3.93 -7.46 -20.45
C GLY A 52 -3.67 -6.08 -21.07
N LEU A 53 -3.02 -5.18 -20.34
CA LEU A 53 -2.76 -3.80 -20.75
C LEU A 53 -1.28 -3.60 -21.12
N LYS A 54 -1.04 -2.58 -21.93
CA LYS A 54 0.28 -2.02 -22.18
C LYS A 54 0.28 -0.57 -21.69
N ALA A 55 1.12 -0.27 -20.70
CA ALA A 55 1.30 1.09 -20.22
C ALA A 55 2.42 1.76 -21.02
N ASP A 56 2.07 2.81 -21.79
CA ASP A 56 3.03 3.58 -22.58
C ASP A 56 3.50 4.83 -21.86
N LYS A 57 2.77 5.27 -20.83
CA LYS A 57 3.06 6.46 -20.01
C LYS A 57 3.08 6.07 -18.54
N THR A 58 3.86 6.81 -17.76
CA THR A 58 4.10 6.56 -16.35
C THR A 58 3.75 7.75 -15.49
N MET A 59 3.76 7.56 -14.17
CA MET A 59 3.62 8.64 -13.19
C MET A 59 4.75 9.68 -13.34
N VAL A 60 5.96 9.23 -13.68
CA VAL A 60 7.11 10.12 -13.95
C VAL A 60 6.83 11.03 -15.14
N ASP A 61 6.33 10.45 -16.25
CA ASP A 61 5.99 11.22 -17.45
C ASP A 61 4.86 12.22 -17.16
N LEU A 62 3.86 11.82 -16.36
CA LEU A 62 2.75 12.68 -15.97
C LEU A 62 3.23 13.93 -15.23
N VAL A 63 4.09 13.73 -14.20
CA VAL A 63 4.61 14.85 -13.40
C VAL A 63 5.51 15.76 -14.22
N GLN A 64 6.37 15.19 -15.07
CA GLN A 64 7.24 15.97 -15.94
C GLN A 64 6.42 16.84 -16.91
N SER A 65 5.38 16.28 -17.51
CA SER A 65 4.49 17.03 -18.41
C SER A 65 3.71 18.12 -17.68
N TYR A 66 3.16 17.80 -16.49
CA TYR A 66 2.42 18.77 -15.69
C TYR A 66 3.27 19.98 -15.28
N ARG A 67 4.52 19.74 -14.82
CA ARG A 67 5.46 20.80 -14.42
C ARG A 67 6.00 21.59 -15.62
N GLY A 68 6.12 20.94 -16.78
CA GLY A 68 6.65 21.58 -18.01
C GLY A 68 5.66 22.47 -18.72
N SER A 69 4.36 22.14 -18.72
CA SER A 69 3.33 22.88 -19.45
C SER A 69 1.94 22.68 -18.81
N PRO A 70 1.68 23.31 -17.64
CA PRO A 70 0.41 23.11 -16.91
C PRO A 70 -0.83 23.49 -17.71
N GLU A 71 -0.76 24.52 -18.55
CA GLU A 71 -1.86 25.02 -19.37
C GLU A 71 -2.30 24.04 -20.48
N ASN A 72 -1.40 23.22 -20.98
CA ASN A 72 -1.67 22.24 -22.04
C ASN A 72 -1.81 20.81 -21.47
N PHE A 73 -1.71 20.64 -20.16
CA PHE A 73 -1.69 19.33 -19.52
C PHE A 73 -3.05 18.66 -19.52
N LYS A 74 -3.11 17.44 -20.06
CA LYS A 74 -4.27 16.57 -20.03
C LYS A 74 -3.93 15.28 -19.31
N LYS A 75 -4.28 15.18 -18.02
CA LYS A 75 -3.98 14.01 -17.18
C LYS A 75 -4.41 12.67 -17.79
N LYS A 76 -5.51 12.64 -18.55
CA LYS A 76 -6.01 11.42 -19.22
C LYS A 76 -5.02 10.85 -20.24
N ASP A 77 -4.13 11.65 -20.80
CA ASP A 77 -3.14 11.19 -21.77
C ASP A 77 -2.04 10.33 -21.14
N PHE A 78 -1.99 10.29 -19.80
CA PHE A 78 -1.02 9.52 -19.01
C PHE A 78 -1.63 8.30 -18.33
N LEU A 79 -2.94 8.11 -18.46
CA LEU A 79 -3.69 7.00 -17.88
C LEU A 79 -4.02 5.99 -18.98
N THR A 80 -3.78 4.71 -18.71
CA THR A 80 -4.20 3.64 -19.62
C THR A 80 -5.64 3.27 -19.31
N HIS A 81 -6.56 3.63 -20.20
CA HIS A 81 -7.98 3.28 -20.06
C HIS A 81 -8.22 1.82 -20.38
N SER A 82 -8.85 1.09 -19.47
CA SER A 82 -9.18 -0.33 -19.66
C SER A 82 -10.65 -0.53 -19.97
N SER A 83 -10.96 -1.46 -20.91
CA SER A 83 -12.32 -1.96 -21.16
C SER A 83 -12.95 -2.58 -19.90
N LEU A 84 -12.15 -2.85 -18.87
CA LEU A 84 -12.58 -3.30 -17.55
C LEU A 84 -13.19 -2.19 -16.70
N GLY A 85 -13.26 -0.95 -17.21
CA GLY A 85 -13.89 0.20 -16.54
C GLY A 85 -13.03 0.87 -15.48
N ILE A 86 -11.73 0.62 -15.50
CA ILE A 86 -10.73 1.27 -14.65
C ILE A 86 -9.78 2.09 -15.51
N ASP A 87 -9.19 3.12 -14.93
CA ASP A 87 -8.01 3.78 -15.45
C ASP A 87 -6.78 3.28 -14.68
N PHE A 88 -5.73 2.92 -15.41
CA PHE A 88 -4.50 2.39 -14.85
C PHE A 88 -3.36 3.41 -15.01
N LEU A 89 -2.64 3.63 -13.92
CA LEU A 89 -1.43 4.46 -13.86
C LEU A 89 -0.24 3.62 -13.41
N CYS A 90 0.71 3.43 -14.29
CA CYS A 90 1.98 2.78 -13.98
C CYS A 90 2.93 3.79 -13.31
N GLY A 91 3.59 3.40 -12.23
CA GLY A 91 4.61 4.23 -11.57
C GLY A 91 5.82 4.44 -12.48
N ILE A 92 6.38 3.32 -12.97
CA ILE A 92 7.51 3.27 -13.90
C ILE A 92 7.36 2.06 -14.84
N THR A 93 7.96 2.13 -16.03
CA THR A 93 8.01 1.01 -17.00
C THR A 93 9.41 0.40 -17.12
N GLY A 94 10.42 1.01 -16.52
CA GLY A 94 11.78 0.52 -16.58
C GLY A 94 12.66 1.06 -15.45
N PRO A 95 13.77 0.37 -15.13
CA PRO A 95 14.64 0.73 -14.01
C PRO A 95 15.28 2.11 -14.15
N ALA A 96 15.45 2.62 -15.37
CA ALA A 96 15.99 3.96 -15.61
C ALA A 96 15.07 5.08 -15.09
N GLN A 97 13.77 4.84 -14.95
CA GLN A 97 12.81 5.81 -14.40
C GLN A 97 12.78 5.83 -12.87
N ALA A 98 13.22 4.77 -12.20
CA ALA A 98 13.13 4.65 -10.74
C ALA A 98 13.76 5.82 -9.97
N PRO A 99 14.94 6.38 -10.34
CA PRO A 99 15.50 7.54 -9.66
C PRO A 99 14.69 8.84 -9.85
N HIS A 100 13.80 8.88 -10.84
CA HIS A 100 12.97 10.05 -11.14
C HIS A 100 11.61 10.00 -10.45
N LEU A 101 11.18 8.85 -9.94
CA LEU A 101 9.98 8.74 -9.12
C LEU A 101 10.32 9.11 -7.66
N LYS A 102 9.83 10.26 -7.23
CA LYS A 102 10.08 10.82 -5.89
C LYS A 102 8.81 10.82 -5.05
N PRO A 103 8.91 10.86 -3.72
CA PRO A 103 7.76 10.95 -2.81
C PRO A 103 6.79 12.09 -3.16
N ASP A 104 7.33 13.26 -3.52
CA ASP A 104 6.50 14.41 -3.88
C ASP A 104 5.70 14.19 -5.19
N ASN A 105 6.22 13.36 -6.11
CA ASN A 105 5.48 12.97 -7.31
C ASN A 105 4.21 12.18 -6.97
N VAL A 106 4.29 11.29 -5.98
CA VAL A 106 3.13 10.52 -5.52
C VAL A 106 2.04 11.43 -4.96
N LYS A 107 2.42 12.37 -4.09
CA LYS A 107 1.49 13.36 -3.50
C LYS A 107 0.84 14.22 -4.57
N GLU A 108 1.64 14.75 -5.49
CA GLU A 108 1.18 15.62 -6.57
C GLU A 108 0.17 14.90 -7.48
N VAL A 109 0.48 13.68 -7.89
CA VAL A 109 -0.40 12.87 -8.75
C VAL A 109 -1.69 12.48 -8.04
N PHE A 110 -1.63 12.07 -6.77
CA PHE A 110 -2.83 11.72 -6.02
C PHE A 110 -3.77 12.92 -5.89
N ASN A 111 -3.23 14.12 -5.66
CA ASN A 111 -4.01 15.36 -5.61
C ASN A 111 -4.59 15.73 -6.98
N LEU A 112 -3.84 15.57 -8.07
CA LEU A 112 -4.31 15.83 -9.43
C LEU A 112 -5.47 14.92 -9.85
N LEU A 113 -5.50 13.67 -9.37
CA LEU A 113 -6.52 12.69 -9.71
C LEU A 113 -7.71 12.69 -8.75
N GLU A 114 -7.63 13.36 -7.60
CA GLU A 114 -8.61 13.26 -6.51
C GLU A 114 -10.06 13.55 -6.90
N LYS A 115 -10.28 14.49 -7.81
CA LYS A 115 -11.62 14.93 -8.21
C LYS A 115 -12.28 14.04 -9.27
N ASP A 116 -11.54 13.13 -9.90
CA ASP A 116 -12.03 12.38 -11.06
C ASP A 116 -12.56 11.00 -10.70
N TYR A 117 -12.13 10.46 -9.54
CA TYR A 117 -12.40 9.09 -9.15
C TYR A 117 -13.09 9.01 -7.79
N ASP A 118 -13.90 7.95 -7.61
CA ASP A 118 -14.46 7.58 -6.32
C ASP A 118 -13.44 6.86 -5.45
N TYR A 119 -12.64 6.00 -6.08
CA TYR A 119 -11.61 5.19 -5.44
C TYR A 119 -10.28 5.25 -6.18
N MET A 120 -9.20 5.29 -5.44
CA MET A 120 -7.86 5.01 -5.91
C MET A 120 -7.35 3.77 -5.18
N VAL A 121 -7.00 2.73 -5.93
CA VAL A 121 -6.41 1.49 -5.40
C VAL A 121 -4.93 1.48 -5.78
N VAL A 122 -4.05 1.34 -4.80
CA VAL A 122 -2.60 1.44 -4.97
C VAL A 122 -1.95 0.13 -4.55
N ASP A 123 -1.23 -0.52 -5.45
CA ASP A 123 -0.28 -1.59 -5.08
C ASP A 123 1.07 -0.96 -4.75
N ALA A 124 1.45 -1.03 -3.49
CA ALA A 124 2.65 -0.36 -2.99
C ALA A 124 3.86 -1.29 -2.80
N GLY A 125 3.78 -2.52 -3.32
CA GLY A 125 4.89 -3.48 -3.30
C GLY A 125 5.20 -4.06 -1.92
N LYS A 126 6.48 -4.32 -1.62
CA LYS A 126 6.90 -5.05 -0.40
C LYS A 126 7.97 -4.35 0.44
N SER A 127 8.52 -3.24 -0.02
CA SER A 127 9.64 -2.58 0.65
C SER A 127 9.18 -1.27 1.28
N PHE A 128 9.55 -1.05 2.55
CA PHE A 128 9.43 0.28 3.15
C PHE A 128 10.39 1.23 2.45
N SER A 129 9.86 1.99 1.51
CA SER A 129 10.56 3.03 0.76
C SER A 129 9.90 4.38 0.96
N ASP A 130 10.58 5.47 0.63
CA ASP A 130 10.00 6.81 0.69
C ASP A 130 8.74 6.93 -0.18
N ILE A 131 8.68 6.18 -1.29
CA ILE A 131 7.53 6.11 -2.18
C ILE A 131 6.34 5.45 -1.48
N LEU A 132 6.58 4.31 -0.78
CA LEU A 132 5.54 3.67 0.02
C LEU A 132 5.03 4.61 1.11
N VAL A 133 5.92 5.24 1.88
CA VAL A 133 5.52 6.16 2.96
C VAL A 133 4.72 7.32 2.41
N ALA A 134 5.12 7.90 1.26
CA ALA A 134 4.35 8.96 0.61
C ALA A 134 2.94 8.49 0.18
N ALA A 135 2.79 7.25 -0.27
CA ALA A 135 1.48 6.68 -0.59
C ALA A 135 0.64 6.43 0.67
N LEU A 136 1.26 5.90 1.74
CA LEU A 136 0.59 5.67 3.02
C LEU A 136 0.13 6.98 3.68
N ASP A 137 0.92 8.06 3.59
CA ASP A 137 0.57 9.39 4.10
C ASP A 137 -0.69 9.97 3.45
N GLN A 138 -1.02 9.53 2.24
CA GLN A 138 -2.21 9.95 1.50
C GLN A 138 -3.38 8.96 1.61
N ALA A 139 -3.16 7.79 2.25
CA ALA A 139 -4.16 6.73 2.34
C ALA A 139 -5.31 7.08 3.30
N ASN A 140 -6.51 6.63 2.97
CA ASN A 140 -7.64 6.57 3.89
C ASN A 140 -7.81 5.17 4.48
N LEU A 141 -7.25 4.15 3.82
CA LEU A 141 -7.26 2.76 4.24
C LEU A 141 -5.95 2.09 3.81
N ILE A 142 -5.30 1.43 4.73
CA ILE A 142 -4.14 0.55 4.49
C ILE A 142 -4.62 -0.89 4.58
N ILE A 143 -4.48 -1.64 3.50
CA ILE A 143 -4.77 -3.07 3.47
C ILE A 143 -3.46 -3.84 3.56
N LEU A 144 -3.24 -4.51 4.69
CA LEU A 144 -2.12 -5.42 4.88
C LEU A 144 -2.53 -6.83 4.44
N VAL A 145 -1.87 -7.34 3.39
CA VAL A 145 -2.16 -8.69 2.90
C VAL A 145 -1.30 -9.71 3.64
N VAL A 146 -1.95 -10.67 4.27
CA VAL A 146 -1.35 -11.73 5.08
C VAL A 146 -1.77 -13.10 4.54
N THR A 147 -0.88 -14.10 4.59
CA THR A 147 -1.19 -15.51 4.34
C THR A 147 -1.11 -16.30 5.64
N PRO A 148 -1.88 -17.40 5.81
CA PRO A 148 -1.96 -18.14 7.07
C PRO A 148 -0.74 -19.06 7.26
N ASP A 149 0.44 -18.48 7.35
CA ASP A 149 1.72 -19.14 7.65
C ASP A 149 2.57 -18.29 8.60
N ILE A 150 3.42 -18.95 9.37
CA ILE A 150 4.20 -18.33 10.45
C ILE A 150 5.09 -17.18 9.95
N LEU A 151 5.68 -17.29 8.77
CA LEU A 151 6.54 -16.24 8.23
C LEU A 151 5.74 -15.00 7.83
N SER A 152 4.52 -15.19 7.31
CA SER A 152 3.63 -14.09 6.98
C SER A 152 3.13 -13.38 8.24
N MET A 153 2.85 -14.15 9.30
CA MET A 153 2.46 -13.59 10.60
C MET A 153 3.58 -12.73 11.19
N TYR A 154 4.78 -13.26 11.29
CA TYR A 154 5.95 -12.54 11.78
C TYR A 154 6.21 -11.25 10.99
N GLN A 155 6.13 -11.32 9.65
CA GLN A 155 6.31 -10.15 8.78
C GLN A 155 5.17 -9.13 8.94
N ALA A 156 3.93 -9.59 9.20
CA ALA A 156 2.79 -8.71 9.45
C ALA A 156 2.91 -7.99 10.79
N GLU A 157 3.32 -8.68 11.86
CA GLU A 157 3.61 -8.11 13.17
C GLU A 157 4.66 -7.01 13.05
N TRP A 158 5.82 -7.33 12.48
CA TRP A 158 6.87 -6.35 12.23
C TRP A 158 6.40 -5.15 11.38
N THR A 159 5.54 -5.41 10.38
CA THR A 159 4.97 -4.33 9.55
C THR A 159 4.08 -3.40 10.38
N ILE A 160 3.23 -3.97 11.23
CA ILE A 160 2.32 -3.21 12.11
C ILE A 160 3.13 -2.37 13.10
N ASP A 161 4.15 -2.94 13.74
CA ASP A 161 5.05 -2.22 14.64
C ASP A 161 5.75 -1.06 13.93
N THR A 162 6.22 -1.29 12.70
CA THR A 162 6.83 -0.23 11.88
C THR A 162 5.84 0.88 11.53
N LEU A 163 4.59 0.53 11.18
CA LEU A 163 3.54 1.53 10.92
C LEU A 163 3.20 2.34 12.17
N GLN A 164 3.12 1.70 13.34
CA GLN A 164 2.93 2.39 14.62
C GLN A 164 4.10 3.33 14.94
N PHE A 165 5.33 2.86 14.74
CA PHE A 165 6.53 3.68 14.91
C PHE A 165 6.51 4.91 14.00
N LEU A 166 6.05 4.76 12.75
CA LEU A 166 5.84 5.86 11.81
C LEU A 166 4.56 6.68 12.11
N GLN A 167 3.90 6.40 13.25
CA GLN A 167 2.70 7.10 13.74
C GLN A 167 1.48 6.97 12.81
N PHE A 168 1.35 5.85 12.10
CA PHE A 168 0.10 5.54 11.41
C PHE A 168 -0.91 4.96 12.40
N PRO A 169 -2.14 5.51 12.47
CA PRO A 169 -3.18 4.97 13.34
C PRO A 169 -3.55 3.54 12.94
N LEU A 170 -3.61 2.61 13.91
CA LEU A 170 -4.01 1.23 13.64
C LEU A 170 -5.44 1.11 13.11
N SER A 171 -6.31 2.09 13.41
CA SER A 171 -7.68 2.14 12.90
C SER A 171 -7.75 2.15 11.38
N MET A 172 -6.75 2.75 10.70
CA MET A 172 -6.67 2.78 9.24
C MET A 172 -6.04 1.53 8.62
N VAL A 173 -5.49 0.61 9.43
CA VAL A 173 -4.87 -0.63 8.97
C VAL A 173 -5.87 -1.77 9.10
N LYS A 174 -6.16 -2.44 8.00
CA LYS A 174 -7.03 -3.62 7.97
C LYS A 174 -6.30 -4.79 7.30
N ILE A 175 -6.55 -5.99 7.77
CA ILE A 175 -5.93 -7.21 7.27
C ILE A 175 -6.85 -7.87 6.24
N ILE A 176 -6.28 -8.28 5.11
CA ILE A 176 -6.88 -9.27 4.21
C ILE A 176 -6.09 -10.56 4.36
N LEU A 177 -6.76 -11.61 4.81
CA LEU A 177 -6.20 -12.94 4.89
C LEU A 177 -6.38 -13.64 3.54
N ASN A 178 -5.31 -13.71 2.75
CA ASN A 178 -5.32 -14.39 1.45
C ASN A 178 -4.93 -15.87 1.62
N ARG A 179 -5.48 -16.74 0.76
CA ARG A 179 -5.32 -18.21 0.83
C ARG A 179 -5.79 -18.77 2.17
N ALA A 180 -6.91 -18.28 2.69
CA ALA A 180 -7.40 -18.54 4.04
C ALA A 180 -7.67 -20.03 4.35
N GLU A 181 -7.91 -20.86 3.33
CA GLU A 181 -8.21 -22.30 3.45
C GLU A 181 -6.99 -23.19 3.08
N SER A 182 -5.76 -22.72 3.20
CA SER A 182 -4.58 -23.56 2.90
C SER A 182 -4.40 -24.64 3.98
N LEU A 183 -4.05 -25.88 3.57
CA LEU A 183 -4.01 -27.07 4.43
C LEU A 183 -3.00 -27.01 5.59
N SER A 184 -2.02 -26.11 5.53
CA SER A 184 -1.00 -25.89 6.58
C SER A 184 -1.26 -24.60 7.37
N SER A 185 -2.52 -24.17 7.44
CA SER A 185 -2.86 -22.84 7.89
C SER A 185 -2.87 -22.69 9.41
N ILE A 186 -2.28 -21.57 9.87
CA ILE A 186 -2.61 -20.98 11.15
C ILE A 186 -4.08 -20.56 11.07
N SER A 187 -4.87 -20.83 12.11
CA SER A 187 -6.28 -20.47 12.11
C SER A 187 -6.47 -18.94 12.10
N TRP A 188 -7.57 -18.48 11.52
CA TRP A 188 -7.87 -17.05 11.51
C TRP A 188 -8.06 -16.48 12.93
N GLN A 189 -8.47 -17.33 13.89
CA GLN A 189 -8.58 -16.97 15.29
C GLN A 189 -7.20 -16.67 15.90
N GLU A 190 -6.20 -17.50 15.62
CA GLU A 190 -4.81 -17.27 16.05
C GLU A 190 -4.24 -16.00 15.43
N ILE A 191 -4.53 -15.74 14.15
CA ILE A 191 -4.15 -14.49 13.47
C ILE A 191 -4.76 -13.28 14.15
N LYS A 192 -6.06 -13.34 14.48
CA LYS A 192 -6.78 -12.25 15.15
C LYS A 192 -6.28 -11.97 16.57
N VAL A 193 -5.82 -13.00 17.28
CA VAL A 193 -5.26 -12.84 18.64
C VAL A 193 -3.87 -12.20 18.60
N ASN A 194 -3.07 -12.53 17.59
CA ASN A 194 -1.67 -12.07 17.52
C ASN A 194 -1.48 -10.74 16.79
N LEU A 195 -2.42 -10.33 15.91
CA LEU A 195 -2.31 -9.06 15.20
C LEU A 195 -3.36 -8.05 15.70
N PRO A 196 -2.94 -6.83 16.11
CA PRO A 196 -3.83 -5.82 16.71
C PRO A 196 -4.66 -5.06 15.66
N CYS A 197 -4.94 -5.67 14.50
CA CYS A 197 -5.70 -5.07 13.41
C CYS A 197 -6.89 -5.96 13.03
N ASP A 198 -7.99 -5.35 12.60
CA ASP A 198 -9.17 -6.09 12.17
C ASP A 198 -8.94 -6.86 10.86
N ILE A 199 -9.44 -8.09 10.79
CA ILE A 199 -9.50 -8.84 9.55
C ILE A 199 -10.74 -8.37 8.76
N LEU A 200 -10.50 -7.62 7.68
CA LEU A 200 -11.54 -7.07 6.82
C LEU A 200 -12.19 -8.14 5.96
N ASN A 201 -11.38 -9.07 5.41
CA ASN A 201 -11.88 -10.15 4.56
C ASN A 201 -10.93 -11.36 4.57
N GLN A 202 -11.49 -12.52 4.25
CA GLN A 202 -10.78 -13.78 4.03
C GLN A 202 -11.00 -14.21 2.58
N ILE A 203 -9.90 -14.41 1.84
CA ILE A 203 -9.93 -14.80 0.43
C ILE A 203 -9.50 -16.26 0.33
N PRO A 204 -10.36 -17.14 -0.17
CA PRO A 204 -10.06 -18.56 -0.34
C PRO A 204 -8.93 -18.83 -1.32
N SER A 205 -8.25 -19.96 -1.16
CA SER A 205 -7.21 -20.41 -2.09
C SER A 205 -7.86 -21.09 -3.30
N GLU A 206 -7.73 -20.49 -4.48
CA GLU A 206 -8.19 -21.06 -5.75
C GLU A 206 -7.10 -21.01 -6.81
N GLY A 207 -5.99 -21.70 -6.56
CA GLY A 207 -4.78 -21.66 -7.38
C GLY A 207 -5.01 -21.93 -8.87
N LYS A 208 -5.95 -22.84 -9.23
CA LYS A 208 -6.27 -23.14 -10.63
C LYS A 208 -6.97 -21.96 -11.32
N ALA A 209 -8.01 -21.40 -10.73
CA ALA A 209 -8.74 -20.27 -11.31
C ALA A 209 -7.82 -19.05 -11.40
N VAL A 210 -7.09 -18.73 -10.32
CA VAL A 210 -6.15 -17.62 -10.26
C VAL A 210 -5.03 -17.77 -11.30
N GLY A 211 -4.39 -18.95 -11.36
CA GLY A 211 -3.28 -19.21 -12.28
C GLY A 211 -3.70 -19.09 -13.75
N LEU A 212 -4.88 -19.61 -14.12
CA LEU A 212 -5.40 -19.47 -15.48
C LEU A 212 -5.70 -18.02 -15.83
N SER A 213 -6.33 -17.27 -14.94
CA SER A 213 -6.68 -15.87 -15.16
C SER A 213 -5.45 -14.99 -15.32
N VAL A 214 -4.43 -15.17 -14.45
CA VAL A 214 -3.14 -14.46 -14.56
C VAL A 214 -2.45 -14.74 -15.90
N ASN A 215 -2.41 -16.02 -16.32
CA ASN A 215 -1.79 -16.40 -17.60
C ASN A 215 -2.52 -15.83 -18.84
N ARG A 216 -3.83 -15.58 -18.70
CA ARG A 216 -4.65 -14.97 -19.77
C ARG A 216 -4.60 -13.44 -19.76
N GLY A 217 -4.05 -12.82 -18.72
CA GLY A 217 -4.11 -11.36 -18.52
C GLY A 217 -5.53 -10.84 -18.32
N ILE A 218 -6.39 -11.65 -17.68
CA ILE A 218 -7.79 -11.29 -17.39
C ILE A 218 -8.00 -11.42 -15.88
N PRO A 219 -8.45 -10.36 -15.18
CA PRO A 219 -8.72 -10.44 -13.74
C PRO A 219 -9.70 -11.57 -13.38
N VAL A 220 -9.45 -12.26 -12.28
CA VAL A 220 -10.24 -13.44 -11.86
C VAL A 220 -11.72 -13.11 -11.71
N VAL A 221 -12.06 -11.92 -11.23
CA VAL A 221 -13.46 -11.47 -11.08
C VAL A 221 -14.21 -11.37 -12.41
N ILE A 222 -13.49 -11.34 -13.53
CA ILE A 222 -14.03 -11.35 -14.89
C ILE A 222 -13.94 -12.74 -15.52
N ASP A 223 -12.75 -13.38 -15.45
CA ASP A 223 -12.48 -14.69 -16.10
C ASP A 223 -13.23 -15.84 -15.40
N ALA A 224 -13.34 -15.79 -14.07
CA ALA A 224 -14.01 -16.81 -13.26
C ALA A 224 -14.97 -16.17 -12.24
N PRO A 225 -16.07 -15.51 -12.67
CA PRO A 225 -16.91 -14.68 -11.79
C PRO A 225 -17.64 -15.46 -10.69
N ARG A 226 -17.80 -16.79 -10.86
CA ARG A 226 -18.44 -17.67 -9.87
C ARG A 226 -17.44 -18.37 -8.94
N SER A 227 -16.14 -18.12 -9.09
CA SER A 227 -15.13 -18.68 -8.21
C SER A 227 -15.28 -18.13 -6.78
N LYS A 228 -14.87 -18.91 -5.79
CA LYS A 228 -14.89 -18.45 -4.38
C LYS A 228 -14.03 -17.18 -4.20
N PHE A 229 -12.91 -17.08 -4.93
CA PHE A 229 -12.07 -15.89 -4.97
C PHE A 229 -12.87 -14.67 -5.44
N SER A 230 -13.56 -14.76 -6.58
CA SER A 230 -14.33 -13.66 -7.15
C SER A 230 -15.49 -13.23 -6.23
N LEU A 231 -16.18 -14.20 -5.62
CA LEU A 231 -17.25 -13.91 -4.65
C LEU A 231 -16.70 -13.17 -3.42
N ALA A 232 -15.53 -13.57 -2.91
CA ALA A 232 -14.88 -12.89 -1.80
C ALA A 232 -14.45 -11.47 -2.16
N MET A 233 -13.90 -11.27 -3.36
CA MET A 233 -13.51 -9.93 -3.86
C MET A 233 -14.74 -9.02 -4.07
N ASN A 234 -15.83 -9.55 -4.60
CA ASN A 234 -17.08 -8.79 -4.77
C ASN A 234 -17.70 -8.41 -3.42
N LYS A 235 -17.67 -9.32 -2.43
CA LYS A 235 -18.09 -9.02 -1.06
C LYS A 235 -17.23 -7.92 -0.43
N LEU A 236 -15.90 -7.96 -0.63
CA LEU A 236 -14.99 -6.93 -0.16
C LEU A 236 -15.31 -5.57 -0.79
N SER A 237 -15.49 -5.51 -2.12
CA SER A 237 -15.82 -4.27 -2.81
C SER A 237 -17.16 -3.70 -2.37
N GLU A 238 -18.17 -4.56 -2.13
CA GLU A 238 -19.47 -4.16 -1.61
C GLU A 238 -19.36 -3.58 -0.19
N GLN A 239 -18.58 -4.22 0.69
CA GLN A 239 -18.34 -3.75 2.05
C GLN A 239 -17.68 -2.37 2.05
N LEU A 240 -16.65 -2.14 1.21
CA LEU A 240 -15.97 -0.85 1.08
C LEU A 240 -16.88 0.26 0.54
N VAL A 241 -17.89 -0.08 -0.27
CA VAL A 241 -18.86 0.91 -0.76
C VAL A 241 -19.91 1.24 0.29
N LYS A 242 -20.41 0.24 1.04
CA LYS A 242 -21.49 0.39 2.01
C LYS A 242 -21.03 1.01 3.33
N ASP A 243 -19.89 0.56 3.85
CA ASP A 243 -19.40 0.97 5.16
C ASP A 243 -18.29 2.03 5.04
N LYS A 244 -18.67 3.28 5.26
CA LYS A 244 -17.73 4.41 5.21
C LYS A 244 -16.84 4.51 6.44
N ASN A 245 -17.19 3.85 7.53
CA ASN A 245 -16.39 3.85 8.78
C ASN A 245 -15.07 3.04 8.64
N ILE A 246 -14.94 2.26 7.57
CA ILE A 246 -13.69 1.56 7.25
C ILE A 246 -12.58 2.54 6.86
N PHE A 247 -12.95 3.73 6.37
CA PHE A 247 -12.01 4.76 5.92
C PHE A 247 -11.77 5.80 7.00
N THR A 248 -10.52 6.07 7.31
CA THR A 248 -10.13 7.15 8.22
C THR A 248 -10.07 8.48 7.44
N GLN A 249 -10.70 9.52 7.98
CA GLN A 249 -10.67 10.86 7.38
C GLN A 249 -9.30 11.51 7.61
N ASN A 250 -8.81 12.31 6.65
CA ASN A 250 -7.51 12.96 6.76
C ASN A 250 -7.39 13.83 8.03
N GLN A 251 -8.45 14.54 8.41
CA GLN A 251 -8.47 15.34 9.65
C GLN A 251 -8.35 14.48 10.92
N GLU A 252 -8.92 13.27 10.92
CA GLU A 252 -8.79 12.33 12.02
C GLU A 252 -7.38 11.76 12.11
N ILE A 253 -6.73 11.53 10.96
CA ILE A 253 -5.34 11.04 10.91
C ILE A 253 -4.40 12.05 11.58
N ASP A 254 -4.54 13.33 11.26
CA ASP A 254 -3.71 14.40 11.85
C ASP A 254 -3.97 14.53 13.35
N GLN A 255 -5.22 14.46 13.80
CA GLN A 255 -5.58 14.49 15.22
C GLN A 255 -5.06 13.27 15.98
N LEU A 256 -5.19 12.07 15.43
CA LEU A 256 -4.68 10.82 16.03
C LEU A 256 -3.14 10.83 16.11
N ARG A 257 -2.47 11.36 15.10
CA ARG A 257 -1.00 11.54 15.11
C ARG A 257 -0.56 12.50 16.23
N VAL A 258 -1.27 13.60 16.42
CA VAL A 258 -0.99 14.55 17.51
C VAL A 258 -1.25 13.91 18.87
N GLN A 259 -2.34 13.14 19.03
CA GLN A 259 -2.65 12.44 20.28
C GLN A 259 -1.62 11.35 20.62
N GLN A 260 -1.12 10.62 19.64
CA GLN A 260 -0.06 9.60 19.84
C GLN A 260 1.27 10.23 20.28
N LEU A 261 1.56 11.47 19.87
CA LEU A 261 2.73 12.22 20.34
C LEU A 261 2.61 12.64 21.83
N THR A 262 1.37 12.73 22.36
CA THR A 262 1.10 13.12 23.75
C THR A 262 0.93 11.92 24.70
N LEU A 263 0.67 10.72 24.19
CA LEU A 263 0.56 9.49 24.96
C LEU A 263 1.92 8.79 25.02
N GLU A 264 2.49 8.85 26.21
CA GLU A 264 3.67 8.16 26.75
C GLU A 264 4.61 7.40 25.80
N LYS A 265 5.82 7.92 25.74
CA LYS A 265 7.13 7.37 25.36
C LYS A 265 7.16 5.91 24.90
N PRO A 266 7.62 5.68 23.70
CA PRO A 266 8.25 4.44 23.31
C PRO A 266 9.70 4.38 23.85
N ALA A 267 9.90 4.64 25.15
CA ALA A 267 11.22 4.73 25.78
C ALA A 267 12.03 3.43 25.63
N LYS A 268 11.37 2.26 25.69
CA LYS A 268 12.08 0.98 25.54
C LYS A 268 12.59 0.71 24.12
N LEU A 269 11.82 1.07 23.10
CA LEU A 269 12.23 0.85 21.71
C LEU A 269 13.38 1.78 21.29
N TRP A 270 13.40 2.99 21.84
CA TRP A 270 14.46 3.98 21.60
C TRP A 270 15.77 3.57 22.26
N GLU A 271 15.72 3.03 23.49
CA GLU A 271 16.89 2.51 24.20
C GLU A 271 17.48 1.27 23.51
N GLU A 272 16.64 0.37 23.04
CA GLU A 272 17.05 -0.83 22.30
C GLU A 272 17.67 -0.52 20.94
N GLN A 273 17.33 0.63 20.34
CA GLN A 273 17.85 1.10 19.05
C GLN A 273 19.02 2.10 19.18
N GLY A 274 19.49 2.36 20.41
CA GLY A 274 20.67 3.24 20.64
C GLY A 274 20.40 4.74 20.38
N LEU A 275 19.14 5.17 20.35
CA LEU A 275 18.73 6.56 20.21
C LEU A 275 18.64 7.20 21.60
N THR A 276 19.63 7.98 22.01
CA THR A 276 19.73 8.56 23.35
C THR A 276 18.86 9.81 23.54
N GLU A 277 18.35 9.99 24.78
CA GLU A 277 17.49 11.12 25.20
C GLU A 277 17.92 12.54 24.81
N PRO A 278 19.21 12.90 24.66
CA PRO A 278 19.59 14.25 24.29
C PRO A 278 19.07 14.73 22.93
N LEU A 279 18.96 13.84 21.96
CA LEU A 279 18.48 14.18 20.61
C LEU A 279 16.97 14.47 20.60
N ILE A 280 16.22 13.80 21.47
CA ILE A 280 14.76 13.96 21.61
C ILE A 280 14.43 15.24 22.37
N ALA A 281 15.20 15.58 23.42
CA ALA A 281 15.03 16.79 24.20
C ALA A 281 15.39 18.06 23.42
N GLU A 282 16.40 18.01 22.56
CA GLU A 282 16.80 19.12 21.68
C GLU A 282 15.76 19.43 20.61
N LEU A 283 15.01 18.42 20.17
CA LEU A 283 13.95 18.52 19.16
C LEU A 283 12.60 18.95 19.76
N ALA A 284 12.31 18.56 21.01
CA ALA A 284 11.11 18.97 21.72
C ALA A 284 11.16 20.42 22.24
N ALA A 285 12.34 21.00 22.37
CA ALA A 285 12.54 22.38 22.86
C ALA A 285 12.35 23.46 21.77
N LYS A 286 12.21 23.08 20.51
CA LYS A 286 11.92 23.99 19.41
C LYS A 286 10.45 23.92 19.02
N ASP A 287 9.70 24.87 19.55
CA ASP A 287 8.29 25.15 19.25
C ASP A 287 8.20 25.81 17.85
N GLU A 288 8.49 25.04 16.78
CA GLU A 288 8.39 25.52 15.39
C GLU A 288 7.78 24.46 14.46
N LYS A 289 6.57 24.80 13.99
CA LYS A 289 5.86 24.41 12.75
C LYS A 289 5.89 22.95 12.29
N VAL A 290 4.72 22.49 11.86
CA VAL A 290 4.40 21.19 11.24
C VAL A 290 5.43 20.70 10.21
N ASP A 291 6.15 21.61 9.55
CA ASP A 291 7.21 21.29 8.59
C ASP A 291 8.42 20.59 9.21
N ASP A 292 8.78 20.92 10.46
CA ASP A 292 9.95 20.32 11.14
C ASP A 292 9.70 18.87 11.56
N ILE A 293 8.45 18.53 11.89
CA ILE A 293 8.04 17.15 12.19
C ILE A 293 8.16 16.27 10.93
N ILE A 294 7.83 16.80 9.77
CA ILE A 294 7.95 16.10 8.48
C ILE A 294 9.43 15.88 8.14
N ILE A 295 10.30 16.86 8.37
CA ILE A 295 11.73 16.75 8.16
C ILE A 295 12.35 15.73 9.12
N LEU A 296 11.92 15.71 10.38
CA LEU A 296 12.34 14.73 11.37
C LEU A 296 11.92 13.31 10.97
N LYS A 297 10.66 13.13 10.55
CA LYS A 297 10.17 11.83 10.05
C LYS A 297 11.00 11.32 8.87
N ARG A 298 11.36 12.19 7.93
CA ARG A 298 12.21 11.84 6.79
C ARG A 298 13.62 11.41 7.23
N LYS A 299 14.23 12.12 8.21
CA LYS A 299 15.54 11.75 8.76
C LYS A 299 15.53 10.42 9.50
N ILE A 300 14.53 10.20 10.34
CA ILE A 300 14.36 8.93 11.07
C ILE A 300 14.13 7.78 10.07
N HIS A 301 13.29 7.98 9.07
CA HIS A 301 12.97 7.00 8.03
C HIS A 301 14.21 6.63 7.19
N SER A 302 14.99 7.63 6.74
CA SER A 302 16.23 7.37 6.00
C SER A 302 17.22 6.55 6.83
N ARG A 303 17.38 6.89 8.10
CA ARG A 303 18.28 6.17 9.02
C ARG A 303 17.81 4.74 9.31
N LEU A 304 16.49 4.54 9.43
CA LEU A 304 15.88 3.23 9.63
C LEU A 304 16.06 2.31 8.40
N ILE A 305 15.95 2.87 7.20
CA ILE A 305 16.23 2.15 5.95
C ILE A 305 17.71 1.76 5.89
N ASP A 306 18.62 2.65 6.22
CA ASP A 306 20.04 2.39 6.20
C ASP A 306 20.41 1.30 7.21
N GLU A 307 19.88 1.33 8.43
CA GLU A 307 20.12 0.28 9.44
C GLU A 307 19.49 -1.07 9.07
N LEU A 308 18.29 -1.08 8.47
CA LEU A 308 17.66 -2.31 7.98
C LEU A 308 18.42 -2.89 6.77
N ASN A 309 18.99 -2.06 5.91
CA ASN A 309 19.83 -2.51 4.81
C ASN A 309 21.17 -3.05 5.31
N ILE A 310 21.77 -2.45 6.34
CA ILE A 310 23.02 -2.93 6.98
C ILE A 310 22.78 -4.29 7.62
N LYS A 311 21.70 -4.50 8.37
CA LYS A 311 21.36 -5.82 8.95
C LYS A 311 21.14 -6.91 7.90
N ARG A 312 20.67 -6.57 6.70
CA ARG A 312 20.58 -7.53 5.57
C ARG A 312 21.93 -7.89 4.96
N LEU A 313 22.92 -7.01 5.06
CA LEU A 313 24.29 -7.27 4.60
C LEU A 313 25.05 -8.18 5.57
N ASP A 314 24.84 -8.03 6.88
CA ASP A 314 25.48 -8.87 7.91
C ASP A 314 25.02 -10.34 7.88
N LEU A 315 23.81 -10.63 7.41
CA LEU A 315 23.32 -11.99 7.21
C LEU A 315 23.99 -12.74 6.05
N LYS A 316 24.72 -12.05 5.16
CA LYS A 316 25.50 -12.68 4.09
C LYS A 316 26.91 -13.13 4.50
N VAL A 317 27.37 -12.75 5.68
CA VAL A 317 28.71 -13.07 6.19
C VAL A 317 28.76 -14.40 6.95
N PHE A 318 27.64 -15.04 7.19
CA PHE A 318 27.55 -16.32 7.93
C PHE A 318 27.20 -17.53 7.07
N SER A 319 27.48 -17.50 5.76
CA SER A 319 27.40 -18.69 4.90
C SER A 319 28.78 -18.94 4.24
N ASP A 320 29.69 -19.52 5.01
CA ASP A 320 30.82 -20.35 4.56
C ASP A 320 30.93 -21.56 5.48
#